data_d66df779590b73881955de0c5962b16a
#
_entry.id   d66df779590b73881955de0c5962b16a
#
_cell.length_a   1.000
_cell.length_b   1.000
_cell.length_c   1.000
_cell.angle_alpha   90.00
_cell.angle_beta   90.00
_cell.angle_gamma   90.00
#
_symmetry.space_group_name_H-M   'P 1'
#
loop_
_entity.id
_entity.type
_entity.pdbx_description
1 polymer ?
#
loop_
_entity_poly.entity_id
_entity_poly.type
_entity_poly.pdbx_seq_one_letter_code
_entity_poly.pdbx_strand_id
1 'polypeptide(L)'
;MENGRGGLPEYRKYLESPARPGRNGAIVMNANPFTKGDRYLIEQTASQVDNLYVIVVKEDRSRFPYVERKAMIEAGCAGLDNVIVCEGSDYAVSAATFPTYFLKQLDDATPTHIALDLDLFVKHIARPLGVTVRFAGSEPEDNLTHCYNEMMSEILPAGGYNATSQENGIKFVEIPRLEQNGRPVSAPSLRSALDRG
;
A
#
# COMPACT_ATOMS: atom_id res chain seq x y z
N MET A 1 22.09 -3.25 -13.49
CA MET A 1 21.72 -2.59 -14.76
C MET A 1 20.30 -3.03 -15.07
N GLU A 2 19.33 -2.11 -14.99
CA GLU A 2 17.98 -2.36 -15.46
C GLU A 2 18.00 -2.39 -16.99
N ASN A 3 18.14 -3.54 -17.57
CA ASN A 3 18.02 -3.76 -19.00
C ASN A 3 16.64 -4.34 -19.28
N GLY A 4 15.63 -3.48 -19.51
CA GLY A 4 14.34 -3.98 -19.95
C GLY A 4 13.21 -2.97 -19.82
N ARG A 5 12.21 -3.14 -20.65
CA ARG A 5 10.93 -2.43 -20.58
C ARG A 5 10.27 -2.74 -19.21
N GLY A 6 10.05 -1.71 -18.41
CA GLY A 6 9.38 -1.81 -17.11
C GLY A 6 10.24 -1.51 -15.87
N GLY A 7 11.42 -0.86 -16.06
CA GLY A 7 12.26 -0.42 -14.94
C GLY A 7 11.68 0.76 -14.15
N LEU A 8 12.36 1.13 -13.08
CA LEU A 8 11.94 2.23 -12.20
C LEU A 8 11.68 3.58 -12.94
N PRO A 9 12.46 3.97 -13.96
CA PRO A 9 12.18 5.19 -14.70
C PRO A 9 10.85 5.16 -15.46
N GLU A 10 10.51 4.05 -16.10
CA GLU A 10 9.24 3.85 -16.80
C GLU A 10 8.06 3.84 -15.82
N TYR A 11 8.23 3.20 -14.65
CA TYR A 11 7.19 3.20 -13.64
C TYR A 11 6.93 4.60 -13.07
N ARG A 12 7.97 5.39 -12.83
CA ARG A 12 7.81 6.79 -12.43
C ARG A 12 7.04 7.60 -13.47
N LYS A 13 7.38 7.45 -14.75
CA LYS A 13 6.69 8.11 -15.86
C LYS A 13 5.21 7.67 -15.95
N TYR A 14 4.92 6.40 -15.70
CA TYR A 14 3.54 5.91 -15.60
C TYR A 14 2.77 6.63 -14.50
N LEU A 15 3.36 6.80 -13.30
CA LEU A 15 2.72 7.46 -12.16
C LEU A 15 2.48 8.96 -12.39
N GLU A 16 3.24 9.64 -13.24
CA GLU A 16 3.01 11.04 -13.60
C GLU A 16 1.69 11.23 -14.37
N SER A 17 1.24 10.22 -15.11
CA SER A 17 0.01 10.31 -15.92
C SER A 17 -1.27 10.44 -15.10
N PRO A 18 -1.51 9.68 -14.03
CA PRO A 18 -2.68 9.83 -13.17
C PRO A 18 -2.55 10.95 -12.13
N ALA A 19 -1.39 11.61 -12.02
CA ALA A 19 -1.16 12.65 -11.02
C ALA A 19 -2.13 13.83 -11.18
N ARG A 20 -2.71 14.27 -10.06
CA ARG A 20 -3.68 15.37 -10.00
C ARG A 20 -3.25 16.42 -8.99
N PRO A 21 -3.60 17.70 -9.18
CA PRO A 21 -3.39 18.72 -8.18
C PRO A 21 -4.30 18.51 -6.97
N GLY A 22 -3.89 19.03 -5.81
CA GLY A 22 -4.64 18.97 -4.57
C GLY A 22 -3.93 18.21 -3.47
N ARG A 23 -4.64 17.93 -2.38
CA ARG A 23 -4.17 17.09 -1.28
C ARG A 23 -4.27 15.63 -1.68
N ASN A 24 -3.14 15.03 -1.96
CA ASN A 24 -3.05 13.66 -2.47
C ASN A 24 -2.70 12.68 -1.34
N GLY A 25 -3.49 11.62 -1.23
CA GLY A 25 -3.25 10.50 -0.32
C GLY A 25 -2.91 9.23 -1.09
N ALA A 26 -2.27 8.26 -0.42
CA ALA A 26 -2.01 6.95 -0.98
C ALA A 26 -2.26 5.81 0.01
N ILE A 27 -2.75 4.69 -0.53
CA ILE A 27 -2.80 3.36 0.10
C ILE A 27 -2.01 2.41 -0.80
N VAL A 28 -1.22 1.52 -0.23
CA VAL A 28 -0.69 0.34 -0.93
C VAL A 28 -1.43 -0.88 -0.41
N MET A 29 -2.02 -1.66 -1.30
CA MET A 29 -2.99 -2.69 -0.94
C MET A 29 -2.73 -3.99 -1.72
N ASN A 30 -2.75 -5.11 -1.00
CA ASN A 30 -2.69 -6.45 -1.63
C ASN A 30 -4.08 -6.97 -2.01
N ALA A 31 -5.10 -6.75 -1.16
CA ALA A 31 -6.50 -7.16 -1.37
C ALA A 31 -6.66 -8.62 -1.87
N ASN A 32 -6.24 -9.57 -1.08
CA ASN A 32 -6.20 -10.99 -1.44
C ASN A 32 -7.18 -11.84 -0.59
N PRO A 33 -8.49 -11.85 -0.92
CA PRO A 33 -9.21 -11.01 -1.87
C PRO A 33 -9.59 -9.63 -1.30
N PHE A 34 -10.21 -8.77 -2.13
CA PHE A 34 -10.82 -7.51 -1.69
C PHE A 34 -12.02 -7.78 -0.76
N THR A 35 -12.06 -7.06 0.35
CA THR A 35 -13.05 -7.26 1.43
C THR A 35 -13.83 -5.99 1.75
N LYS A 36 -14.88 -6.12 2.58
CA LYS A 36 -15.57 -4.95 3.15
C LYS A 36 -14.63 -4.09 4.01
N GLY A 37 -13.61 -4.69 4.62
CA GLY A 37 -12.57 -3.96 5.36
C GLY A 37 -11.71 -3.08 4.45
N ASP A 38 -11.34 -3.60 3.27
CA ASP A 38 -10.60 -2.83 2.27
C ASP A 38 -11.44 -1.67 1.72
N ARG A 39 -12.72 -1.92 1.43
CA ARG A 39 -13.65 -0.88 0.99
C ARG A 39 -13.81 0.21 2.06
N TYR A 40 -13.99 -0.17 3.31
CA TYR A 40 -14.09 0.76 4.43
C TYR A 40 -12.83 1.63 4.55
N LEU A 41 -11.64 1.01 4.50
CA LEU A 41 -10.37 1.74 4.52
C LEU A 41 -10.32 2.80 3.40
N ILE A 42 -10.69 2.43 2.18
CA ILE A 42 -10.69 3.33 1.02
C ILE A 42 -11.69 4.48 1.26
N GLU A 43 -12.92 4.21 1.69
CA GLU A 43 -13.94 5.24 1.95
C GLU A 43 -13.50 6.22 3.04
N GLN A 44 -12.97 5.71 4.17
CA GLN A 44 -12.49 6.54 5.27
C GLN A 44 -11.33 7.45 4.85
N THR A 45 -10.48 6.99 3.97
CA THR A 45 -9.31 7.75 3.53
C THR A 45 -9.62 8.67 2.35
N ALA A 46 -10.48 8.26 1.41
CA ALA A 46 -10.93 9.10 0.31
C ALA A 46 -11.63 10.37 0.80
N SER A 47 -12.38 10.29 1.92
CA SER A 47 -13.04 11.46 2.52
C SER A 47 -12.08 12.50 3.11
N GLN A 48 -10.80 12.17 3.26
CA GLN A 48 -9.79 13.03 3.90
C GLN A 48 -8.88 13.75 2.90
N VAL A 49 -8.98 13.45 1.61
CA VAL A 49 -8.08 13.97 0.56
C VAL A 49 -8.85 14.35 -0.70
N ASP A 50 -8.24 15.19 -1.53
CA ASP A 50 -8.83 15.53 -2.84
C ASP A 50 -8.70 14.36 -3.82
N ASN A 51 -7.57 13.63 -3.76
CA ASN A 51 -7.34 12.45 -4.59
C ASN A 51 -6.70 11.34 -3.75
N LEU A 52 -7.25 10.13 -3.84
CA LEU A 52 -6.69 8.93 -3.19
C LEU A 52 -6.14 7.98 -4.25
N TYR A 53 -4.86 7.70 -4.20
CA TYR A 53 -4.20 6.70 -5.04
C TYR A 53 -4.16 5.35 -4.34
N VAL A 54 -4.81 4.34 -4.92
CA VAL A 54 -4.77 2.96 -4.43
C VAL A 54 -3.79 2.18 -5.30
N ILE A 55 -2.61 1.90 -4.76
CA ILE A 55 -1.53 1.20 -5.45
C ILE A 55 -1.66 -0.29 -5.15
N VAL A 56 -1.88 -1.08 -6.20
CA VAL A 56 -2.11 -2.52 -6.07
C VAL A 56 -0.76 -3.25 -5.99
N VAL A 57 -0.50 -3.99 -4.93
CA VAL A 57 0.73 -4.79 -4.79
C VAL A 57 0.83 -5.80 -5.94
N LYS A 58 1.93 -5.72 -6.71
CA LYS A 58 2.19 -6.61 -7.85
C LYS A 58 2.92 -7.87 -7.38
N GLU A 59 2.15 -8.83 -6.86
CA GLU A 59 2.69 -10.09 -6.36
C GLU A 59 1.75 -11.24 -6.75
N ASP A 60 2.27 -12.27 -7.41
CA ASP A 60 1.49 -13.41 -7.92
C ASP A 60 1.55 -14.66 -7.00
N ARG A 61 2.22 -14.58 -5.83
CA ARG A 61 2.20 -15.64 -4.81
C ARG A 61 0.91 -15.65 -3.98
N SER A 62 0.05 -14.68 -4.22
CA SER A 62 -1.27 -14.57 -3.60
C SER A 62 -2.23 -15.66 -4.15
N ARG A 63 -3.25 -16.04 -3.35
CA ARG A 63 -4.30 -16.97 -3.80
C ARG A 63 -5.03 -16.48 -5.05
N PHE A 64 -5.27 -15.16 -5.14
CA PHE A 64 -5.86 -14.51 -6.30
C PHE A 64 -4.75 -13.83 -7.10
N PRO A 65 -4.64 -14.09 -8.42
CA PRO A 65 -3.68 -13.46 -9.31
C PRO A 65 -3.80 -11.93 -9.29
N TYR A 66 -2.73 -11.23 -9.63
CA TYR A 66 -2.69 -9.77 -9.66
C TYR A 66 -3.85 -9.15 -10.46
N VAL A 67 -4.13 -9.68 -11.65
CA VAL A 67 -5.20 -9.18 -12.54
C VAL A 67 -6.57 -9.24 -11.86
N GLU A 68 -6.88 -10.35 -11.18
CA GLU A 68 -8.14 -10.53 -10.47
C GLU A 68 -8.24 -9.58 -9.26
N ARG A 69 -7.15 -9.43 -8.49
CA ARG A 69 -7.12 -8.52 -7.34
C ARG A 69 -7.31 -7.07 -7.76
N LYS A 70 -6.63 -6.65 -8.84
CA LYS A 70 -6.81 -5.31 -9.41
C LYS A 70 -8.27 -5.08 -9.85
N ALA A 71 -8.86 -6.02 -10.58
CA ALA A 71 -10.25 -5.94 -11.01
C ALA A 71 -11.24 -5.85 -9.82
N MET A 72 -11.01 -6.64 -8.75
CA MET A 72 -11.81 -6.56 -7.53
C MET A 72 -11.69 -5.19 -6.85
N ILE A 73 -10.50 -4.60 -6.80
CA ILE A 73 -10.28 -3.26 -6.23
C ILE A 73 -11.00 -2.21 -7.09
N GLU A 74 -10.85 -2.26 -8.42
CA GLU A 74 -11.50 -1.33 -9.34
C GLU A 74 -13.04 -1.38 -9.20
N ALA A 75 -13.60 -2.59 -9.18
CA ALA A 75 -15.03 -2.79 -8.94
C ALA A 75 -15.45 -2.30 -7.54
N GLY A 76 -14.61 -2.58 -6.53
CA GLY A 76 -14.82 -2.13 -5.16
C GLY A 76 -14.71 -0.62 -4.98
N CYS A 77 -13.99 0.09 -5.84
CA CYS A 77 -13.89 1.56 -5.83
C CYS A 77 -14.96 2.26 -6.66
N ALA A 78 -15.82 1.51 -7.36
CA ALA A 78 -16.89 2.11 -8.17
C ALA A 78 -17.75 3.09 -7.36
N GLY A 79 -17.99 4.27 -7.93
CA GLY A 79 -18.76 5.35 -7.27
C GLY A 79 -17.94 6.24 -6.32
N LEU A 80 -16.62 6.08 -6.24
CA LEU A 80 -15.72 6.98 -5.54
C LEU A 80 -14.90 7.79 -6.57
N ASP A 81 -15.39 8.99 -6.91
CA ASP A 81 -14.87 9.80 -8.02
C ASP A 81 -13.44 10.31 -7.81
N ASN A 82 -12.99 10.38 -6.55
CA ASN A 82 -11.66 10.83 -6.17
C ASN A 82 -10.67 9.69 -5.89
N VAL A 83 -11.05 8.43 -6.16
CA VAL A 83 -10.19 7.27 -6.01
C VAL A 83 -9.59 6.87 -7.36
N ILE A 84 -8.27 6.77 -7.41
CA ILE A 84 -7.51 6.40 -8.59
C ILE A 84 -6.77 5.09 -8.30
N VAL A 85 -7.14 4.01 -8.98
CA VAL A 85 -6.44 2.73 -8.85
C VAL A 85 -5.21 2.73 -9.76
N CYS A 86 -4.03 2.58 -9.17
CA CYS A 86 -2.76 2.54 -9.86
C CYS A 86 -2.18 1.13 -9.88
N GLU A 87 -1.54 0.78 -10.99
CA GLU A 87 -0.77 -0.47 -11.06
C GLU A 87 0.41 -0.41 -10.10
N GLY A 88 0.66 -1.53 -9.43
CA GLY A 88 1.86 -1.72 -8.64
C GLY A 88 3.07 -2.06 -9.52
N SER A 89 4.21 -2.17 -8.88
CA SER A 89 5.46 -2.54 -9.51
C SER A 89 6.31 -3.38 -8.56
N ASP A 90 7.46 -3.85 -9.05
CA ASP A 90 8.44 -4.55 -8.24
C ASP A 90 9.17 -3.62 -7.24
N TYR A 91 8.75 -2.35 -7.13
CA TYR A 91 9.35 -1.32 -6.27
C TYR A 91 8.45 -0.89 -5.10
N ALA A 92 7.31 -1.54 -4.89
CA ALA A 92 6.41 -1.25 -3.78
C ALA A 92 5.86 -2.54 -3.17
N VAL A 93 6.29 -2.87 -1.97
CA VAL A 93 5.89 -4.09 -1.23
C VAL A 93 5.99 -5.32 -2.15
N SER A 94 7.18 -5.57 -2.66
CA SER A 94 7.45 -6.69 -3.57
C SER A 94 8.42 -7.70 -2.96
N ALA A 95 8.54 -8.86 -3.58
CA ALA A 95 9.55 -9.84 -3.20
C ALA A 95 10.99 -9.31 -3.40
N ALA A 96 11.18 -8.27 -4.22
CA ALA A 96 12.48 -7.64 -4.44
C ALA A 96 12.84 -6.60 -3.37
N THR A 97 11.86 -5.82 -2.89
CA THR A 97 12.08 -4.73 -1.92
C THR A 97 11.80 -5.16 -0.49
N PHE A 98 10.85 -6.07 -0.31
CA PHE A 98 10.43 -6.54 1.00
C PHE A 98 10.14 -8.06 1.02
N PRO A 99 11.17 -8.92 0.82
CA PRO A 99 10.98 -10.37 0.75
C PRO A 99 10.36 -10.97 2.02
N THR A 100 10.69 -10.44 3.20
CA THR A 100 10.17 -10.92 4.49
C THR A 100 8.66 -10.72 4.64
N TYR A 101 8.07 -9.74 3.94
CA TYR A 101 6.61 -9.55 3.92
C TYR A 101 5.86 -10.79 3.40
N PHE A 102 6.41 -11.45 2.37
CA PHE A 102 5.79 -12.64 1.78
C PHE A 102 6.12 -13.93 2.53
N LEU A 103 7.25 -13.95 3.25
CA LEU A 103 7.63 -15.08 4.11
C LEU A 103 6.91 -15.05 5.46
N LYS A 104 6.27 -13.90 5.81
CA LYS A 104 5.62 -13.65 7.10
C LYS A 104 6.48 -14.01 8.31
N GLN A 105 7.77 -13.74 8.18
CA GLN A 105 8.76 -13.97 9.23
C GLN A 105 9.48 -12.66 9.53
N LEU A 106 9.50 -12.31 10.82
CA LEU A 106 10.39 -11.26 11.31
C LEU A 106 11.79 -11.85 11.49
N ASP A 107 12.77 -11.20 10.90
CA ASP A 107 14.18 -11.50 11.05
C ASP A 107 14.99 -10.21 11.24
N ASP A 108 16.29 -10.34 11.46
CA ASP A 108 17.19 -9.19 11.67
C ASP A 108 17.30 -8.27 10.44
N ALA A 109 16.94 -8.77 9.25
CA ALA A 109 16.94 -7.99 8.01
C ALA A 109 15.62 -7.23 7.77
N THR A 110 14.55 -7.58 8.48
CA THR A 110 13.22 -6.99 8.28
C THR A 110 13.21 -5.46 8.38
N PRO A 111 13.83 -4.80 9.38
CA PRO A 111 13.87 -3.35 9.44
C PRO A 111 14.56 -2.72 8.23
N THR A 112 15.61 -3.33 7.72
CA THR A 112 16.34 -2.86 6.53
C THR A 112 15.48 -2.97 5.27
N HIS A 113 14.73 -4.06 5.10
CA HIS A 113 13.81 -4.24 3.98
C HIS A 113 12.67 -3.21 4.03
N ILE A 114 12.09 -2.98 5.21
CA ILE A 114 11.06 -1.96 5.41
C ILE A 114 11.62 -0.57 5.07
N ALA A 115 12.79 -0.23 5.59
CA ALA A 115 13.41 1.07 5.33
C ALA A 115 13.67 1.30 3.83
N LEU A 116 14.14 0.27 3.11
CA LEU A 116 14.34 0.32 1.67
C LEU A 116 13.02 0.54 0.92
N ASP A 117 11.98 -0.24 1.26
CA ASP A 117 10.67 -0.13 0.62
C ASP A 117 10.05 1.25 0.83
N LEU A 118 10.12 1.79 2.05
CA LEU A 118 9.62 3.12 2.38
C LEU A 118 10.42 4.23 1.68
N ASP A 119 11.72 4.08 1.56
CA ASP A 119 12.57 5.05 0.83
C ASP A 119 12.25 5.07 -0.66
N LEU A 120 12.04 3.90 -1.27
CA LEU A 120 11.56 3.77 -2.65
C LEU A 120 10.17 4.39 -2.82
N PHE A 121 9.27 4.14 -1.87
CA PHE A 121 7.93 4.74 -1.89
C PHE A 121 8.01 6.27 -1.88
N VAL A 122 8.75 6.87 -0.96
CA VAL A 122 8.90 8.34 -0.86
C VAL A 122 9.47 8.91 -2.15
N LYS A 123 10.58 8.37 -2.64
CA LYS A 123 11.36 8.94 -3.75
C LYS A 123 10.74 8.71 -5.13
N HIS A 124 10.10 7.55 -5.33
CA HIS A 124 9.76 7.07 -6.66
C HIS A 124 8.27 6.85 -6.89
N ILE A 125 7.47 6.86 -5.82
CA ILE A 125 6.01 6.69 -5.91
C ILE A 125 5.29 7.95 -5.44
N ALA A 126 5.57 8.38 -4.23
CA ALA A 126 4.87 9.52 -3.64
C ALA A 126 5.16 10.83 -4.36
N ARG A 127 6.43 11.08 -4.74
CA ARG A 127 6.81 12.32 -5.45
C ARG A 127 6.12 12.48 -6.82
N PRO A 128 6.14 11.51 -7.74
CA PRO A 128 5.45 11.66 -9.03
C PRO A 128 3.95 11.90 -8.88
N LEU A 129 3.31 11.32 -7.87
CA LEU A 129 1.88 11.49 -7.59
C LEU A 129 1.56 12.72 -6.73
N GLY A 130 2.56 13.43 -6.21
CA GLY A 130 2.37 14.54 -5.27
C GLY A 130 1.71 14.11 -3.96
N VAL A 131 1.96 12.88 -3.49
CA VAL A 131 1.37 12.32 -2.26
C VAL A 131 1.95 13.00 -1.04
N THR A 132 1.08 13.50 -0.16
CA THR A 132 1.42 14.16 1.11
C THR A 132 0.93 13.38 2.33
N VAL A 133 0.06 12.38 2.12
CA VAL A 133 -0.46 11.52 3.19
C VAL A 133 -0.42 10.06 2.75
N ARG A 134 0.16 9.19 3.56
CA ARG A 134 0.10 7.73 3.43
C ARG A 134 -0.89 7.19 4.45
N PHE A 135 -1.80 6.33 4.02
CA PHE A 135 -2.76 5.65 4.88
C PHE A 135 -2.49 4.15 4.93
N ALA A 136 -2.75 3.53 6.07
CA ALA A 136 -2.81 2.08 6.23
C ALA A 136 -3.90 1.71 7.24
N GLY A 137 -4.39 0.48 7.17
CA GLY A 137 -5.24 -0.08 8.23
C GLY A 137 -4.41 -0.49 9.44
N SER A 138 -4.96 -0.37 10.63
CA SER A 138 -4.34 -0.92 11.84
C SER A 138 -4.25 -2.44 11.75
N GLU A 139 -3.17 -3.03 12.30
CA GLU A 139 -2.92 -4.46 12.23
C GLU A 139 -2.42 -4.99 13.58
N PRO A 140 -3.35 -5.29 14.51
CA PRO A 140 -2.99 -5.75 15.83
C PRO A 140 -2.58 -7.23 15.89
N GLU A 141 -2.92 -8.04 14.87
CA GLU A 141 -2.73 -9.49 14.89
C GLU A 141 -1.51 -9.96 14.07
N ASP A 142 -1.09 -9.20 13.05
CA ASP A 142 0.08 -9.52 12.21
C ASP A 142 1.27 -8.65 12.63
N ASN A 143 2.20 -9.23 13.39
CA ASN A 143 3.36 -8.54 13.95
C ASN A 143 4.24 -7.88 12.86
N LEU A 144 4.32 -8.47 11.67
CA LEU A 144 5.11 -7.91 10.58
C LEU A 144 4.47 -6.63 10.02
N THR A 145 3.15 -6.66 9.78
CA THR A 145 2.41 -5.48 9.33
C THR A 145 2.39 -4.40 10.42
N HIS A 146 2.30 -4.80 11.68
CA HIS A 146 2.41 -3.87 12.81
C HIS A 146 3.78 -3.15 12.81
N CYS A 147 4.88 -3.90 12.74
CA CYS A 147 6.23 -3.34 12.63
C CYS A 147 6.38 -2.42 11.41
N TYR A 148 5.79 -2.78 10.27
CA TYR A 148 5.77 -1.93 9.08
C TYR A 148 5.05 -0.60 9.33
N ASN A 149 3.89 -0.63 10.01
CA ASN A 149 3.13 0.57 10.37
C ASN A 149 3.93 1.47 11.34
N GLU A 150 4.59 0.88 12.35
CA GLU A 150 5.45 1.63 13.26
C GLU A 150 6.57 2.35 12.50
N MET A 151 7.30 1.64 11.64
CA MET A 151 8.36 2.25 10.83
C MET A 151 7.83 3.29 9.83
N MET A 152 6.62 3.13 9.28
CA MET A 152 5.97 4.18 8.48
C MET A 152 5.76 5.46 9.29
N SER A 153 5.37 5.34 10.57
CA SER A 153 5.13 6.51 11.42
C SER A 153 6.39 7.33 11.71
N GLU A 154 7.55 6.71 11.63
CA GLU A 154 8.85 7.35 11.85
C GLU A 154 9.49 7.86 10.55
N ILE A 155 9.55 6.99 9.54
CA ILE A 155 10.32 7.24 8.30
C ILE A 155 9.59 8.20 7.35
N LEU A 156 8.27 8.08 7.21
CA LEU A 156 7.52 8.89 6.25
C LEU A 156 7.52 10.39 6.62
N PRO A 157 7.25 10.79 7.88
CA PRO A 157 7.32 12.20 8.26
C PRO A 157 8.73 12.79 8.16
N ALA A 158 9.76 11.97 8.33
CA ALA A 158 11.15 12.38 8.15
C ALA A 158 11.52 12.66 6.68
N GLY A 159 10.72 12.17 5.71
CA GLY A 159 11.00 12.32 4.28
C GLY A 159 11.82 11.18 3.67
N GLY A 160 11.93 10.06 4.36
CA GLY A 160 12.66 8.85 3.97
C GLY A 160 13.63 8.37 5.04
N TYR A 161 14.22 7.21 4.83
CA TYR A 161 15.20 6.64 5.74
C TYR A 161 16.49 7.49 5.75
N ASN A 162 16.95 7.91 6.92
CA ASN A 162 18.12 8.81 7.09
C ASN A 162 18.00 10.12 6.30
N ALA A 163 16.81 10.64 6.08
CA ALA A 163 16.63 11.92 5.42
C ALA A 163 17.25 13.06 6.23
N THR A 164 17.96 13.97 5.54
CA THR A 164 18.62 15.11 6.16
C THR A 164 17.74 16.38 6.19
N SER A 165 16.58 16.33 5.52
CA SER A 165 15.58 17.40 5.54
C SER A 165 14.16 16.82 5.48
N GLN A 166 13.19 17.52 6.09
CA GLN A 166 11.78 17.13 6.07
C GLN A 166 11.01 17.65 4.84
N GLU A 167 11.69 18.20 3.84
CA GLU A 167 11.05 18.79 2.65
C GLU A 167 10.14 17.84 1.88
N ASN A 168 10.33 16.52 2.05
CA ASN A 168 9.50 15.47 1.43
C ASN A 168 8.74 14.65 2.46
N GLY A 169 8.53 15.20 3.65
CA GLY A 169 7.81 14.52 4.72
C GLY A 169 6.38 14.19 4.30
N ILE A 170 5.99 12.93 4.48
CA ILE A 170 4.66 12.40 4.18
C ILE A 170 3.99 12.08 5.50
N LYS A 171 2.82 12.66 5.76
CA LYS A 171 2.04 12.31 6.94
C LYS A 171 1.63 10.85 6.87
N PHE A 172 1.83 10.09 7.95
CA PHE A 172 1.26 8.76 8.10
C PHE A 172 -0.03 8.82 8.93
N VAL A 173 -1.06 8.11 8.50
CA VAL A 173 -2.35 8.01 9.20
C VAL A 173 -2.79 6.56 9.20
N GLU A 174 -2.91 5.99 10.38
CA GLU A 174 -3.46 4.67 10.60
C GLU A 174 -4.98 4.73 10.81
N ILE A 175 -5.73 3.91 10.11
CA ILE A 175 -7.19 3.84 10.18
C ILE A 175 -7.56 2.57 10.97
N PRO A 176 -8.39 2.68 12.01
CA PRO A 176 -8.88 1.51 12.73
C PRO A 176 -9.58 0.52 11.80
N ARG A 177 -9.43 -0.77 12.06
CA ARG A 177 -10.10 -1.81 11.27
C ARG A 177 -11.62 -1.76 11.42
N LEU A 178 -12.30 -2.09 10.33
CA LEU A 178 -13.73 -2.39 10.38
C LEU A 178 -13.95 -3.64 11.20
N GLU A 179 -14.78 -3.54 12.23
CA GLU A 179 -15.25 -4.67 13.02
C GLU A 179 -16.69 -5.03 12.67
N GLN A 180 -16.97 -6.32 12.60
CA GLN A 180 -18.31 -6.85 12.47
C GLN A 180 -18.53 -7.90 13.57
N ASN A 181 -19.54 -7.68 14.43
CA ASN A 181 -19.82 -8.53 15.61
C ASN A 181 -18.59 -8.67 16.55
N GLY A 182 -17.85 -7.59 16.79
CA GLY A 182 -16.68 -7.58 17.67
C GLY A 182 -15.46 -8.34 17.12
N ARG A 183 -15.42 -8.60 15.81
CA ARG A 183 -14.29 -9.25 15.14
C ARG A 183 -13.84 -8.42 13.94
N PRO A 184 -12.52 -8.29 13.70
CA PRO A 184 -12.00 -7.60 12.52
C PRO A 184 -12.44 -8.30 11.23
N VAL A 185 -12.89 -7.53 10.26
CA VAL A 185 -13.13 -8.02 8.90
C VAL A 185 -11.76 -8.20 8.23
N SER A 186 -11.40 -9.45 7.91
CA SER A 186 -10.07 -9.76 7.37
C SER A 186 -10.12 -10.73 6.18
N ALA A 187 -9.18 -10.55 5.25
CA ALA A 187 -9.02 -11.45 4.10
C ALA A 187 -8.68 -12.90 4.51
N PRO A 188 -7.85 -13.19 5.55
CA PRO A 188 -7.64 -14.54 6.05
C PRO A 188 -8.92 -15.25 6.46
N SER A 189 -9.81 -14.58 7.20
CA SER A 189 -11.10 -15.15 7.62
C SER A 189 -11.97 -15.54 6.42
N LEU A 190 -12.00 -14.68 5.39
CA LEU A 190 -12.75 -14.96 4.16
C LEU A 190 -12.14 -16.14 3.37
N ARG A 191 -10.80 -16.19 3.24
CA ARG A 191 -10.13 -17.33 2.59
C ARG A 191 -10.44 -18.65 3.30
N SER A 192 -10.38 -18.67 4.63
CA SER A 192 -10.73 -19.85 5.43
C SER A 192 -12.19 -20.27 5.27
N ALA A 193 -13.11 -19.34 5.02
CA ALA A 193 -14.50 -19.65 4.72
C ALA A 193 -14.66 -20.27 3.32
N LEU A 194 -13.96 -19.73 2.33
CA LEU A 194 -13.94 -20.26 0.95
C LEU A 194 -13.32 -21.67 0.83
N ASP A 195 -12.41 -22.02 1.75
CA ASP A 195 -11.78 -23.35 1.78
C ASP A 195 -12.70 -24.43 2.41
N ARG A 196 -13.74 -24.00 3.14
CA ARG A 196 -14.69 -24.90 3.82
C ARG A 196 -16.00 -25.11 3.07
N GLY A 197 -16.29 -24.28 2.07
CA GLY A 197 -17.53 -24.33 1.30
C GLY A 197 -17.38 -24.87 -0.05
#